data_0d4cde67c6f68b4fc81c11a949f958d6
#
_entry.id   0d4cde67c6f68b4fc81c11a949f958d6
#
_cell.length_a   1.000
_cell.length_b   1.000
_cell.length_c   1.000
_cell.angle_alpha   90.00
_cell.angle_beta   90.00
_cell.angle_gamma   90.00
#
_symmetry.space_group_name_H-M   'P 1'
#
loop_
_entity.id
_entity.type
_entity.pdbx_description
1 polymer ?
#
loop_
_entity_poly.entity_id
_entity_poly.type
_entity_poly.pdbx_seq_one_letter_code
_entity_poly.pdbx_strand_id
1 'polypeptide(L)'
;MTSSKSVHDNYTITCRPFEEDSVKELVKTDSRLSNWPVVYILSSPKEVYVGETLDYDKRMRQHLDNTQKQGLQVTHVILHEKFNKSVCLDLESTLINLFTGDGQRKVLNANNGIVNADYYLREHYRRLFDDIFDNLRRSHKLFSHSKSDIENSDLYKYSPFKQLNEEQKSTVTSISERIIDRIANDHSDLLEFIIEGGAGTGKTILAVYLMKLIADYGSGYTIDDGPGPLAEDNLDFPSVIDRRHLNIGLVIPQASLRDTIKKVFRSVEGLDASMILSPFDIPKIVLDR
;
A
#
# COMPACT_ATOMS: atom_id res chain seq x y z
N MET A 1 8.60 -35.06 27.69
CA MET A 1 7.57 -34.49 26.80
C MET A 1 7.65 -32.98 26.92
N THR A 2 8.50 -32.39 26.14
CA THR A 2 8.65 -30.93 26.06
C THR A 2 7.54 -30.41 25.15
N SER A 3 6.56 -29.76 25.75
CA SER A 3 5.52 -29.00 25.02
C SER A 3 6.21 -27.94 24.15
N SER A 4 6.20 -28.14 22.83
CA SER A 4 6.54 -27.10 21.87
C SER A 4 5.43 -26.04 21.96
N LYS A 5 5.64 -25.00 22.77
CA LYS A 5 4.82 -23.77 22.67
C LYS A 5 4.94 -23.27 21.23
N SER A 6 3.83 -23.31 20.50
CA SER A 6 3.78 -22.77 19.14
C SER A 6 4.04 -21.27 19.22
N VAL A 7 4.73 -20.72 18.23
CA VAL A 7 5.02 -19.27 18.11
C VAL A 7 3.72 -18.45 17.99
N HIS A 8 2.59 -19.11 17.78
CA HIS A 8 1.26 -18.53 17.61
C HIS A 8 0.64 -17.89 18.86
N ASP A 9 1.24 -18.04 20.07
CA ASP A 9 0.49 -17.79 21.30
C ASP A 9 0.71 -16.40 21.93
N ASN A 10 1.51 -15.49 21.37
CA ASN A 10 1.92 -14.26 22.08
C ASN A 10 1.80 -12.95 21.30
N TYR A 11 0.92 -12.82 20.30
CA TYR A 11 0.62 -11.50 19.76
C TYR A 11 -0.56 -10.86 20.50
N THR A 12 -0.57 -9.56 20.54
CA THR A 12 -1.68 -8.75 21.05
C THR A 12 -2.18 -7.80 19.99
N ILE A 13 -3.50 -7.61 19.94
CA ILE A 13 -4.13 -6.56 19.13
C ILE A 13 -4.86 -5.65 20.10
N THR A 14 -4.39 -4.41 20.24
CA THR A 14 -5.02 -3.41 21.09
C THR A 14 -5.76 -2.40 20.23
N CYS A 15 -7.04 -2.18 20.52
CA CYS A 15 -7.90 -1.24 19.83
C CYS A 15 -8.16 -0.01 20.74
N ARG A 16 -8.02 1.22 20.19
CA ARG A 16 -8.28 2.48 20.89
C ARG A 16 -8.85 3.53 19.92
N PRO A 17 -9.55 4.56 20.41
CA PRO A 17 -9.81 5.76 19.63
C PRO A 17 -8.50 6.35 19.09
N PHE A 18 -8.52 6.83 17.84
CA PHE A 18 -7.38 7.49 17.24
C PHE A 18 -7.40 8.99 17.58
N GLU A 19 -6.97 9.31 18.79
CA GLU A 19 -6.89 10.64 19.37
C GLU A 19 -5.69 10.75 20.31
N GLU A 20 -5.22 11.95 20.55
CA GLU A 20 -3.95 12.21 21.24
C GLU A 20 -3.91 11.60 22.66
N ASP A 21 -4.98 11.76 23.43
CA ASP A 21 -5.01 11.28 24.83
C ASP A 21 -5.03 9.75 24.90
N SER A 22 -5.80 9.10 24.02
CA SER A 22 -5.86 7.63 23.93
C SER A 22 -4.51 7.02 23.50
N VAL A 23 -3.80 7.67 22.58
CA VAL A 23 -2.46 7.25 22.16
C VAL A 23 -1.46 7.39 23.31
N LYS A 24 -1.46 8.52 24.00
CA LYS A 24 -0.58 8.74 25.16
C LYS A 24 -0.83 7.74 26.29
N GLU A 25 -2.09 7.43 26.57
CA GLU A 25 -2.45 6.43 27.58
C GLU A 25 -1.96 5.05 27.17
N LEU A 26 -2.18 4.65 25.91
CA LEU A 26 -1.73 3.36 25.41
C LEU A 26 -0.19 3.20 25.52
N VAL A 27 0.58 4.20 25.15
CA VAL A 27 2.05 4.17 25.25
C VAL A 27 2.52 4.03 26.71
N LYS A 28 1.80 4.60 27.68
CA LYS A 28 2.10 4.43 29.10
C LYS A 28 1.86 3.00 29.61
N THR A 29 0.95 2.26 28.98
CA THR A 29 0.61 0.88 29.40
C THR A 29 1.61 -0.14 28.89
N ASP A 30 2.30 0.11 27.77
CA ASP A 30 3.30 -0.79 27.20
C ASP A 30 4.50 0.00 26.66
N SER A 31 5.61 -0.05 27.36
CA SER A 31 6.85 0.68 27.02
C SER A 31 7.46 0.24 25.67
N ARG A 32 7.09 -0.94 25.16
CA ARG A 32 7.53 -1.40 23.83
C ARG A 32 7.03 -0.48 22.71
N LEU A 33 5.91 0.20 22.90
CA LEU A 33 5.36 1.11 21.90
C LEU A 33 6.25 2.33 21.59
N SER A 34 7.28 2.59 22.40
CA SER A 34 8.26 3.64 22.14
C SER A 34 9.53 3.15 21.47
N ASN A 35 9.81 1.84 21.43
CA ASN A 35 11.03 1.30 20.82
C ASN A 35 10.90 -0.21 20.53
N TRP A 36 9.87 -0.60 19.78
CA TRP A 36 9.68 -1.98 19.35
C TRP A 36 8.95 -2.02 18.02
N PRO A 37 9.33 -2.94 17.09
CA PRO A 37 8.64 -3.07 15.82
C PRO A 37 7.16 -3.45 16.03
N VAL A 38 6.26 -2.65 15.54
CA VAL A 38 4.82 -2.90 15.58
C VAL A 38 4.19 -2.64 14.22
N VAL A 39 3.07 -3.31 13.94
CA VAL A 39 2.19 -2.97 12.83
C VAL A 39 0.94 -2.32 13.42
N TYR A 40 0.47 -1.25 12.79
CA TYR A 40 -0.75 -0.57 13.22
C TYR A 40 -1.70 -0.36 12.05
N ILE A 41 -2.98 -0.28 12.38
CA ILE A 41 -4.06 -0.03 11.43
C ILE A 41 -4.85 1.17 11.95
N LEU A 42 -4.91 2.23 11.15
CA LEU A 42 -5.81 3.35 11.38
C LEU A 42 -7.04 3.16 10.50
N SER A 43 -8.24 3.29 11.05
CA SER A 43 -9.44 2.97 10.30
C SER A 43 -10.64 3.87 10.65
N SER A 44 -11.52 4.01 9.67
CA SER A 44 -12.89 4.52 9.80
C SER A 44 -13.84 3.55 9.09
N PRO A 45 -15.16 3.79 9.09
CA PRO A 45 -16.08 2.98 8.30
C PRO A 45 -15.79 2.99 6.79
N LYS A 46 -15.12 4.04 6.28
CA LYS A 46 -14.90 4.25 4.84
C LYS A 46 -13.45 4.07 4.40
N GLU A 47 -12.49 4.24 5.30
CA GLU A 47 -11.07 4.36 4.99
C GLU A 47 -10.22 3.52 5.92
N VAL A 48 -9.05 3.13 5.43
CA VAL A 48 -8.05 2.39 6.19
C VAL A 48 -6.64 2.78 5.76
N TYR A 49 -5.76 2.86 6.73
CA TYR A 49 -4.32 3.00 6.55
C TYR A 49 -3.61 1.94 7.39
N VAL A 50 -2.65 1.26 6.83
CA VAL A 50 -1.79 0.31 7.55
C VAL A 50 -0.37 0.87 7.57
N GLY A 51 0.34 0.68 8.68
CA GLY A 51 1.73 1.11 8.78
C GLY A 51 2.51 0.27 9.77
N GLU A 52 3.82 0.36 9.69
CA GLU A 52 4.74 -0.21 10.66
C GLU A 52 5.61 0.89 11.27
N THR A 53 6.10 0.69 12.48
CA THR A 53 7.00 1.64 13.12
C THR A 53 7.76 0.99 14.27
N LEU A 54 8.94 1.55 14.60
CA LEU A 54 9.66 1.26 15.84
C LEU A 54 9.21 2.14 17.00
N ASP A 55 8.64 3.30 16.69
CA ASP A 55 8.18 4.31 17.66
C ASP A 55 6.73 4.69 17.35
N TYR A 56 5.80 3.97 18.00
CA TYR A 56 4.38 4.18 17.80
C TYR A 56 3.91 5.56 18.28
N ASP A 57 4.44 6.08 19.42
CA ASP A 57 4.04 7.38 19.95
C ASP A 57 4.36 8.50 18.94
N LYS A 58 5.62 8.54 18.50
CA LYS A 58 6.07 9.54 17.52
C LYS A 58 5.26 9.44 16.23
N ARG A 59 5.04 8.21 15.73
CA ARG A 59 4.33 7.98 14.47
C ARG A 59 2.87 8.40 14.55
N MET A 60 2.18 8.11 15.63
CA MET A 60 0.79 8.51 15.81
C MET A 60 0.62 10.03 15.87
N ARG A 61 1.53 10.76 16.50
CA ARG A 61 1.52 12.23 16.49
C ARG A 61 1.65 12.79 15.06
N GLN A 62 2.58 12.26 14.27
CA GLN A 62 2.71 12.64 12.86
C GLN A 62 1.41 12.42 12.07
N HIS A 63 0.73 11.29 12.33
CA HIS A 63 -0.54 11.00 11.66
C HIS A 63 -1.70 11.88 12.14
N LEU A 64 -1.75 12.28 13.41
CA LEU A 64 -2.75 13.21 13.94
C LEU A 64 -2.60 14.61 13.33
N ASP A 65 -1.37 15.02 13.03
CA ASP A 65 -1.07 16.30 12.37
C ASP A 65 -1.33 16.26 10.84
N ASN A 66 -1.47 15.06 10.27
CA ASN A 66 -1.66 14.90 8.82
C ASN A 66 -3.12 15.08 8.41
N THR A 67 -3.41 16.11 7.61
CA THR A 67 -4.77 16.44 7.15
C THR A 67 -5.45 15.32 6.36
N GLN A 68 -4.69 14.50 5.63
CA GLN A 68 -5.23 13.37 4.86
C GLN A 68 -5.71 12.22 5.75
N LYS A 69 -5.32 12.19 7.02
CA LYS A 69 -5.67 11.13 7.98
C LYS A 69 -6.70 11.56 9.03
N GLN A 70 -7.20 12.79 8.96
CA GLN A 70 -8.20 13.33 9.90
C GLN A 70 -9.54 12.58 9.90
N GLY A 71 -9.86 11.84 8.83
CA GLY A 71 -11.07 11.00 8.75
C GLY A 71 -10.99 9.69 9.53
N LEU A 72 -9.78 9.27 9.95
CA LEU A 72 -9.56 8.02 10.68
C LEU A 72 -9.93 8.19 12.15
N GLN A 73 -10.55 7.16 12.75
CA GLN A 73 -11.20 7.26 14.07
C GLN A 73 -10.67 6.26 15.09
N VAL A 74 -10.13 5.14 14.60
CA VAL A 74 -9.73 4.03 15.46
C VAL A 74 -8.32 3.58 15.07
N THR A 75 -7.50 3.30 16.07
CA THR A 75 -6.20 2.65 15.90
C THR A 75 -6.23 1.22 16.45
N HIS A 76 -5.66 0.30 15.69
CA HIS A 76 -5.35 -1.06 16.14
C HIS A 76 -3.84 -1.24 16.09
N VAL A 77 -3.25 -1.69 17.19
CA VAL A 77 -1.81 -1.95 17.27
C VAL A 77 -1.60 -3.44 17.44
N ILE A 78 -0.81 -4.02 16.54
CA ILE A 78 -0.43 -5.42 16.53
C ILE A 78 1.00 -5.52 17.03
N LEU A 79 1.18 -6.23 18.12
CA LEU A 79 2.46 -6.37 18.79
C LEU A 79 2.76 -7.84 19.07
N HIS A 80 3.99 -8.25 18.82
CA HIS A 80 4.47 -9.59 19.12
C HIS A 80 5.92 -9.52 19.64
N GLU A 81 6.27 -10.37 20.61
CA GLU A 81 7.60 -10.37 21.26
C GLU A 81 8.77 -10.70 20.32
N LYS A 82 8.49 -11.32 19.17
CA LYS A 82 9.50 -11.71 18.18
C LYS A 82 9.39 -10.92 16.87
N PHE A 83 8.61 -9.83 16.86
CA PHE A 83 8.59 -8.96 15.70
C PHE A 83 9.95 -8.30 15.50
N ASN A 84 10.36 -8.24 14.25
CA ASN A 84 11.46 -7.44 13.75
C ASN A 84 10.98 -6.62 12.54
N LYS A 85 11.81 -5.71 12.06
CA LYS A 85 11.46 -4.81 10.96
C LYS A 85 10.96 -5.56 9.73
N SER A 86 11.66 -6.61 9.29
CA SER A 86 11.28 -7.38 8.09
C SER A 86 9.92 -8.07 8.23
N VAL A 87 9.64 -8.64 9.40
CA VAL A 87 8.33 -9.24 9.71
C VAL A 87 7.22 -8.20 9.67
N CYS A 88 7.45 -7.02 10.27
CA CYS A 88 6.45 -5.95 10.29
C CYS A 88 6.16 -5.42 8.88
N LEU A 89 7.19 -5.24 8.05
CA LEU A 89 7.03 -4.83 6.65
C LEU A 89 6.25 -5.87 5.82
N ASP A 90 6.51 -7.17 6.02
CA ASP A 90 5.78 -8.25 5.33
C ASP A 90 4.31 -8.33 5.80
N LEU A 91 4.05 -8.16 7.10
CA LEU A 91 2.68 -8.09 7.63
C LEU A 91 1.93 -6.85 7.14
N GLU A 92 2.57 -5.68 7.17
CA GLU A 92 2.02 -4.44 6.63
C GLU A 92 1.61 -4.61 5.17
N SER A 93 2.53 -5.05 4.31
CA SER A 93 2.26 -5.31 2.89
C SER A 93 1.13 -6.33 2.68
N THR A 94 1.12 -7.40 3.48
CA THR A 94 0.06 -8.41 3.44
C THR A 94 -1.30 -7.80 3.77
N LEU A 95 -1.40 -7.02 4.84
CA LEU A 95 -2.64 -6.39 5.27
C LEU A 95 -3.14 -5.34 4.26
N ILE A 96 -2.25 -4.52 3.68
CA ILE A 96 -2.60 -3.55 2.63
C ILE A 96 -3.26 -4.27 1.44
N ASN A 97 -2.67 -5.37 0.97
CA ASN A 97 -3.23 -6.16 -0.12
C ASN A 97 -4.57 -6.79 0.25
N LEU A 98 -4.72 -7.30 1.47
CA LEU A 98 -5.98 -7.88 1.94
C LEU A 98 -7.08 -6.82 2.08
N PHE A 99 -6.80 -5.63 2.60
CA PHE A 99 -7.76 -4.52 2.62
C PHE A 99 -8.17 -4.07 1.23
N THR A 100 -7.22 -3.98 0.30
CA THR A 100 -7.52 -3.67 -1.10
C THR A 100 -8.45 -4.73 -1.71
N GLY A 101 -8.16 -6.00 -1.49
CA GLY A 101 -8.95 -7.12 -2.00
C GLY A 101 -10.34 -7.28 -1.34
N ASP A 102 -10.48 -6.91 -0.05
CA ASP A 102 -11.77 -6.89 0.65
C ASP A 102 -12.70 -5.79 0.11
N GLY A 103 -12.14 -4.65 -0.35
CA GLY A 103 -12.84 -3.59 -1.06
C GLY A 103 -13.90 -2.85 -0.25
N GLN A 104 -13.97 -3.04 1.07
CA GLN A 104 -14.96 -2.39 1.94
C GLN A 104 -14.53 -0.99 2.37
N ARG A 105 -13.24 -0.73 2.38
CA ARG A 105 -12.65 0.55 2.76
C ARG A 105 -11.68 1.01 1.70
N LYS A 106 -11.61 2.30 1.50
CA LYS A 106 -10.59 2.92 0.65
C LYS A 106 -9.24 2.83 1.36
N VAL A 107 -8.24 2.28 0.69
CA VAL A 107 -6.88 2.16 1.21
C VAL A 107 -6.11 3.45 0.96
N LEU A 108 -5.65 4.09 2.03
CA LEU A 108 -4.97 5.38 1.99
C LEU A 108 -3.44 5.26 1.81
N ASN A 109 -2.92 4.03 1.77
CA ASN A 109 -1.49 3.82 1.61
C ASN A 109 -0.97 4.34 0.27
N ALA A 110 0.21 4.96 0.30
CA ALA A 110 1.02 5.13 -0.90
C ALA A 110 1.57 3.78 -1.36
N ASN A 111 1.99 3.69 -2.61
CA ASN A 111 2.69 2.52 -3.08
C ASN A 111 4.15 2.61 -2.59
N ASN A 112 4.39 2.05 -1.43
CA ASN A 112 5.72 2.07 -0.81
C ASN A 112 6.65 0.99 -1.38
N GLY A 113 6.36 0.44 -2.60
CA GLY A 113 7.11 -0.61 -3.26
C GLY A 113 7.36 -1.80 -2.37
N ILE A 114 8.12 -2.67 -2.93
CA ILE A 114 8.11 -4.04 -2.51
C ILE A 114 9.23 -4.28 -1.54
N VAL A 115 8.88 -4.65 -0.33
CA VAL A 115 9.78 -5.44 0.50
C VAL A 115 9.58 -6.90 0.12
N ASN A 116 10.30 -7.35 -0.88
CA ASN A 116 10.34 -8.76 -1.28
C ASN A 116 11.57 -9.46 -0.68
N ALA A 117 12.12 -8.94 0.38
CA ALA A 117 13.25 -9.55 1.06
C ALA A 117 12.80 -10.86 1.71
N ASP A 118 13.49 -11.93 1.39
CA ASP A 118 13.37 -13.15 2.16
C ASP A 118 14.04 -12.94 3.51
N TYR A 119 13.45 -13.48 4.58
CA TYR A 119 13.98 -13.34 5.94
C TYR A 119 13.80 -14.62 6.74
N TYR A 120 14.59 -14.75 7.80
CA TYR A 120 14.60 -15.92 8.65
C TYR A 120 13.20 -16.23 9.22
N LEU A 121 12.74 -17.47 9.07
CA LEU A 121 11.43 -17.96 9.50
C LEU A 121 10.21 -17.33 8.78
N ARG A 122 10.34 -16.78 7.58
CA ARG A 122 9.23 -16.18 6.84
C ARG A 122 8.00 -17.09 6.74
N GLU A 123 8.18 -18.37 6.38
CA GLU A 123 7.08 -19.33 6.28
C GLU A 123 6.38 -19.57 7.62
N HIS A 124 7.10 -19.42 8.71
CA HIS A 124 6.54 -19.54 10.05
C HIS A 124 5.65 -18.32 10.39
N TYR A 125 6.10 -17.12 10.04
CA TYR A 125 5.31 -15.90 10.25
C TYR A 125 4.06 -15.83 9.36
N ARG A 126 4.03 -16.48 8.20
CA ARG A 126 2.82 -16.57 7.37
C ARG A 126 1.63 -17.17 8.11
N ARG A 127 1.85 -18.21 8.93
CA ARG A 127 0.80 -18.81 9.77
C ARG A 127 0.33 -17.83 10.85
N LEU A 128 1.25 -17.12 11.46
CA LEU A 128 0.92 -16.03 12.40
C LEU A 128 0.08 -14.93 11.73
N PHE A 129 0.39 -14.57 10.49
CA PHE A 129 -0.38 -13.60 9.73
C PHE A 129 -1.81 -14.07 9.44
N ASP A 130 -2.01 -15.35 9.20
CA ASP A 130 -3.34 -15.94 9.05
C ASP A 130 -4.15 -15.83 10.35
N ASP A 131 -3.54 -16.11 11.49
CA ASP A 131 -4.18 -15.98 12.81
C ASP A 131 -4.50 -14.52 13.14
N ILE A 132 -3.58 -13.59 12.83
CA ILE A 132 -3.80 -12.14 12.98
C ILE A 132 -4.96 -11.69 12.10
N PHE A 133 -5.00 -12.08 10.83
CA PHE A 133 -6.09 -11.76 9.92
C PHE A 133 -7.44 -12.27 10.46
N ASP A 134 -7.49 -13.52 10.88
CA ASP A 134 -8.72 -14.10 11.44
C ASP A 134 -9.21 -13.36 12.68
N ASN A 135 -8.30 -12.91 13.55
CA ASN A 135 -8.63 -12.10 14.71
C ASN A 135 -9.15 -10.72 14.31
N LEU A 136 -8.45 -10.02 13.41
CA LEU A 136 -8.87 -8.73 12.85
C LEU A 136 -10.26 -8.83 12.21
N ARG A 137 -10.55 -9.91 11.51
CA ARG A 137 -11.84 -10.17 10.89
C ARG A 137 -12.92 -10.49 11.92
N ARG A 138 -12.71 -11.45 12.80
CA ARG A 138 -13.74 -11.99 13.71
C ARG A 138 -14.00 -11.09 14.92
N SER A 139 -12.93 -10.62 15.56
CA SER A 139 -13.03 -9.84 16.81
C SER A 139 -13.14 -8.35 16.57
N HIS A 140 -12.37 -7.81 15.60
CA HIS A 140 -12.31 -6.37 15.33
C HIS A 140 -13.18 -5.92 14.15
N LYS A 141 -13.77 -6.85 13.38
CA LYS A 141 -14.67 -6.56 12.24
C LYS A 141 -14.05 -5.67 11.18
N LEU A 142 -12.72 -5.80 10.99
CA LEU A 142 -11.99 -5.02 10.00
C LEU A 142 -12.11 -5.58 8.58
N PHE A 143 -12.45 -6.86 8.43
CA PHE A 143 -12.65 -7.52 7.14
C PHE A 143 -14.04 -8.13 7.05
N SER A 144 -14.67 -8.05 5.88
CA SER A 144 -16.00 -8.61 5.61
C SER A 144 -15.94 -10.00 5.01
N HIS A 145 -14.94 -10.26 4.17
CA HIS A 145 -14.80 -11.52 3.45
C HIS A 145 -13.77 -12.45 4.11
N SER A 146 -13.80 -13.72 3.75
CA SER A 146 -12.74 -14.66 4.15
C SER A 146 -11.45 -14.36 3.38
N LYS A 147 -10.30 -14.80 3.91
CA LYS A 147 -9.01 -14.63 3.22
C LYS A 147 -9.03 -15.22 1.82
N SER A 148 -9.62 -16.41 1.67
CA SER A 148 -9.75 -17.08 0.38
C SER A 148 -10.62 -16.28 -0.62
N ASP A 149 -11.72 -15.68 -0.16
CA ASP A 149 -12.58 -14.87 -1.03
C ASP A 149 -11.85 -13.59 -1.46
N ILE A 150 -11.12 -12.97 -0.52
CA ILE A 150 -10.30 -11.78 -0.79
C ILE A 150 -9.22 -12.10 -1.84
N GLU A 151 -8.43 -13.15 -1.63
CA GLU A 151 -7.34 -13.53 -2.53
C GLU A 151 -7.82 -13.93 -3.93
N ASN A 152 -9.05 -14.41 -4.06
CA ASN A 152 -9.68 -14.71 -5.32
C ASN A 152 -10.40 -13.52 -5.98
N SER A 153 -10.54 -12.39 -5.29
CA SER A 153 -11.19 -11.20 -5.84
C SER A 153 -10.34 -10.52 -6.93
N ASP A 154 -11.02 -9.85 -7.86
CA ASP A 154 -10.35 -9.05 -8.87
C ASP A 154 -9.60 -7.85 -8.25
N LEU A 155 -10.14 -7.28 -7.18
CA LEU A 155 -9.48 -6.19 -6.45
C LEU A 155 -8.11 -6.63 -5.91
N TYR A 156 -8.01 -7.84 -5.37
CA TYR A 156 -6.74 -8.39 -4.91
C TYR A 156 -5.81 -8.73 -6.07
N LYS A 157 -6.32 -9.33 -7.15
CA LYS A 157 -5.52 -9.73 -8.32
C LYS A 157 -4.86 -8.55 -9.00
N TYR A 158 -5.56 -7.42 -9.13
CA TYR A 158 -5.07 -6.19 -9.77
C TYR A 158 -4.68 -5.09 -8.78
N SER A 159 -4.45 -5.44 -7.52
CA SER A 159 -3.98 -4.49 -6.50
C SER A 159 -2.69 -3.79 -6.96
N PRO A 160 -2.59 -2.45 -6.85
CA PRO A 160 -1.35 -1.73 -7.12
C PRO A 160 -0.27 -1.97 -6.05
N PHE A 161 -0.61 -2.69 -4.99
CA PHE A 161 0.30 -3.07 -3.91
C PHE A 161 0.82 -4.50 -4.05
N LYS A 162 0.60 -5.14 -5.20
CA LYS A 162 1.15 -6.47 -5.49
C LYS A 162 2.65 -6.48 -5.43
N GLN A 163 3.19 -7.55 -4.85
CA GLN A 163 4.63 -7.82 -4.96
C GLN A 163 4.98 -8.12 -6.42
N LEU A 164 5.93 -7.39 -6.96
CA LEU A 164 6.49 -7.61 -8.28
C LEU A 164 7.66 -8.61 -8.17
N ASN A 165 7.89 -9.44 -9.17
CA ASN A 165 9.11 -10.21 -9.25
C ASN A 165 10.30 -9.31 -9.66
N GLU A 166 11.53 -9.80 -9.60
CA GLU A 166 12.73 -9.01 -9.85
C GLU A 166 12.76 -8.38 -11.25
N GLU A 167 12.30 -9.10 -12.28
CA GLU A 167 12.22 -8.60 -13.65
C GLU A 167 11.17 -7.47 -13.76
N GLN A 168 10.00 -7.66 -13.18
CA GLN A 168 8.95 -6.64 -13.12
C GLN A 168 9.41 -5.41 -12.33
N LYS A 169 10.09 -5.61 -11.20
CA LYS A 169 10.65 -4.53 -10.38
C LYS A 169 11.67 -3.72 -11.19
N SER A 170 12.64 -4.36 -11.80
CA SER A 170 13.65 -3.71 -12.65
C SER A 170 13.00 -2.90 -13.78
N THR A 171 11.97 -3.45 -14.43
CA THR A 171 11.23 -2.77 -15.50
C THR A 171 10.53 -1.51 -14.97
N VAL A 172 9.80 -1.62 -13.86
CA VAL A 172 9.11 -0.48 -13.24
C VAL A 172 10.08 0.59 -12.81
N THR A 173 11.18 0.23 -12.15
CA THR A 173 12.23 1.16 -11.72
C THR A 173 12.78 1.94 -12.90
N SER A 174 13.22 1.25 -13.96
CA SER A 174 13.78 1.90 -15.15
C SER A 174 12.80 2.85 -15.86
N ILE A 175 11.51 2.48 -15.95
CA ILE A 175 10.48 3.34 -16.54
C ILE A 175 10.23 4.55 -15.65
N SER A 176 10.10 4.34 -14.34
CA SER A 176 9.80 5.41 -13.38
C SER A 176 10.90 6.45 -13.33
N GLU A 177 12.17 6.04 -13.26
CA GLU A 177 13.32 6.95 -13.28
C GLU A 177 13.31 7.87 -14.50
N ARG A 178 13.08 7.31 -15.68
CA ARG A 178 13.05 8.09 -16.94
C ARG A 178 11.85 9.02 -17.02
N ILE A 179 10.68 8.63 -16.50
CA ILE A 179 9.50 9.50 -16.42
C ILE A 179 9.77 10.66 -15.47
N ILE A 180 10.32 10.37 -14.29
CA ILE A 180 10.60 11.37 -13.26
C ILE A 180 11.67 12.37 -13.73
N ASP A 181 12.77 11.88 -14.30
CA ASP A 181 13.82 12.72 -14.87
C ASP A 181 13.24 13.69 -15.91
N ARG A 182 12.35 13.20 -16.75
CA ARG A 182 11.71 14.00 -17.76
C ARG A 182 10.78 15.07 -17.21
N ILE A 183 9.99 14.73 -16.18
CA ILE A 183 9.12 15.69 -15.50
C ILE A 183 9.95 16.75 -14.79
N ALA A 184 11.06 16.36 -14.15
CA ALA A 184 11.95 17.24 -13.42
C ALA A 184 12.65 18.25 -14.34
N ASN A 185 13.05 17.83 -15.53
CA ASN A 185 13.83 18.63 -16.48
C ASN A 185 12.97 19.33 -17.58
N ASP A 186 11.64 19.24 -17.49
CA ASP A 186 10.67 19.88 -18.42
C ASP A 186 10.96 19.61 -19.92
N HIS A 187 11.37 18.39 -20.23
CA HIS A 187 11.64 17.98 -21.60
C HIS A 187 10.35 17.77 -22.39
N SER A 188 10.19 18.40 -23.54
CA SER A 188 8.98 18.36 -24.37
C SER A 188 8.88 17.17 -25.33
N ASP A 189 9.97 16.40 -25.52
CA ASP A 189 9.96 15.30 -26.50
C ASP A 189 9.11 14.12 -26.04
N LEU A 190 8.53 13.36 -26.94
CA LEU A 190 7.77 12.15 -26.65
C LEU A 190 8.71 11.08 -26.06
N LEU A 191 8.27 10.48 -24.94
CA LEU A 191 8.92 9.33 -24.34
C LEU A 191 8.01 8.13 -24.49
N GLU A 192 8.47 7.09 -25.16
CA GLU A 192 7.71 5.86 -25.42
C GLU A 192 8.45 4.67 -24.82
N PHE A 193 7.70 3.78 -24.16
CA PHE A 193 8.18 2.49 -23.66
C PHE A 193 7.31 1.38 -24.23
N ILE A 194 7.94 0.31 -24.70
CA ILE A 194 7.27 -0.90 -25.14
C ILE A 194 7.60 -2.01 -24.15
N ILE A 195 6.58 -2.55 -23.47
CA ILE A 195 6.72 -3.68 -22.55
C ILE A 195 6.17 -4.93 -23.23
N GLU A 196 7.06 -5.83 -23.61
CA GLU A 196 6.71 -7.10 -24.21
C GLU A 196 6.60 -8.20 -23.15
N GLY A 197 5.72 -9.16 -23.39
CA GLY A 197 5.55 -10.32 -22.51
C GLY A 197 4.41 -11.21 -22.95
N GLY A 198 4.50 -12.49 -22.69
CA GLY A 198 3.47 -13.49 -22.97
C GLY A 198 2.15 -13.25 -22.22
N ALA A 199 1.16 -14.09 -22.48
CA ALA A 199 -0.08 -14.08 -21.72
C ALA A 199 0.21 -14.45 -20.25
N GLY A 200 -0.42 -13.74 -19.30
CA GLY A 200 -0.26 -14.04 -17.87
C GLY A 200 1.01 -13.51 -17.21
N THR A 201 1.90 -12.81 -17.90
CA THR A 201 3.16 -12.26 -17.33
C THR A 201 2.97 -11.04 -16.43
N GLY A 202 1.73 -10.59 -16.21
CA GLY A 202 1.44 -9.49 -15.27
C GLY A 202 1.49 -8.08 -15.88
N LYS A 203 1.49 -7.90 -17.21
CA LYS A 203 1.54 -6.58 -17.86
C LYS A 203 0.50 -5.59 -17.32
N THR A 204 -0.73 -6.04 -17.09
CA THR A 204 -1.78 -5.19 -16.52
C THR A 204 -1.47 -4.80 -15.07
N ILE A 205 -0.91 -5.72 -14.29
CA ILE A 205 -0.48 -5.44 -12.92
C ILE A 205 0.62 -4.36 -12.93
N LEU A 206 1.60 -4.50 -13.82
CA LEU A 206 2.64 -3.48 -14.01
C LEU A 206 2.04 -2.10 -14.34
N ALA A 207 1.08 -2.06 -15.27
CA ALA A 207 0.43 -0.80 -15.66
C ALA A 207 -0.31 -0.15 -14.48
N VAL A 208 -1.07 -0.92 -13.70
CA VAL A 208 -1.78 -0.44 -12.50
C VAL A 208 -0.78 0.03 -11.44
N TYR A 209 0.30 -0.70 -11.25
CA TYR A 209 1.38 -0.33 -10.33
C TYR A 209 2.04 0.99 -10.72
N LEU A 210 2.42 1.15 -11.99
CA LEU A 210 3.00 2.40 -12.51
C LEU A 210 2.03 3.58 -12.37
N MET A 211 0.74 3.40 -12.66
CA MET A 211 -0.26 4.44 -12.48
C MET A 211 -0.31 4.93 -11.02
N LYS A 212 -0.30 4.01 -10.07
CA LYS A 212 -0.29 4.36 -8.63
C LYS A 212 0.99 5.08 -8.23
N LEU A 213 2.14 4.57 -8.65
CA LEU A 213 3.44 5.16 -8.35
C LEU A 213 3.56 6.60 -8.88
N ILE A 214 3.14 6.84 -10.14
CA ILE A 214 3.17 8.17 -10.75
C ILE A 214 2.15 9.11 -10.07
N ALA A 215 0.96 8.62 -9.71
CA ALA A 215 -0.04 9.39 -9.00
C ALA A 215 0.43 9.82 -7.61
N ASP A 216 1.05 8.92 -6.86
CA ASP A 216 1.60 9.21 -5.54
C ASP A 216 2.74 10.24 -5.63
N TYR A 217 3.59 10.10 -6.62
CA TYR A 217 4.66 11.04 -6.90
C TYR A 217 4.10 12.46 -7.21
N GLY A 218 3.09 12.55 -8.07
CA GLY A 218 2.44 13.82 -8.44
C GLY A 218 1.67 14.46 -7.28
N SER A 219 1.23 13.69 -6.29
CA SER A 219 0.51 14.23 -5.12
C SER A 219 1.41 14.83 -4.04
N GLY A 220 2.74 14.75 -4.21
CA GLY A 220 3.71 15.23 -3.23
C GLY A 220 3.71 14.41 -1.92
N TYR A 221 3.39 13.13 -2.03
CA TYR A 221 3.58 12.19 -0.92
C TYR A 221 5.03 12.28 -0.45
N THR A 222 5.24 12.81 0.74
CA THR A 222 6.56 12.92 1.34
C THR A 222 6.97 11.59 1.96
N ILE A 223 8.26 11.28 1.90
CA ILE A 223 8.94 10.12 2.50
C ILE A 223 8.66 9.96 4.02
N ASP A 224 8.01 10.94 4.65
CA ASP A 224 7.58 10.89 6.07
C ASP A 224 6.58 9.75 6.37
N ASP A 225 6.00 9.13 5.35
CA ASP A 225 5.08 7.99 5.51
C ASP A 225 5.79 6.63 5.58
N GLY A 226 7.08 6.59 5.75
CA GLY A 226 7.94 5.41 5.79
C GLY A 226 8.89 5.35 4.58
N PRO A 227 9.95 4.56 4.61
CA PRO A 227 10.82 4.40 3.46
C PRO A 227 10.01 3.84 2.30
N GLY A 228 9.85 4.66 1.25
CA GLY A 228 9.24 4.21 0.00
C GLY A 228 10.07 3.07 -0.62
N PRO A 229 9.51 2.32 -1.58
CA PRO A 229 10.19 1.20 -2.24
C PRO A 229 11.50 1.57 -2.88
N LEU A 230 11.62 2.83 -3.17
CA LEU A 230 12.75 3.40 -3.90
C LEU A 230 13.79 4.03 -2.95
N ALA A 231 13.47 4.17 -1.66
CA ALA A 231 14.41 4.71 -0.68
C ALA A 231 15.55 3.73 -0.33
N GLU A 232 15.30 2.41 -0.42
CA GLU A 232 16.36 1.40 -0.24
C GLU A 232 17.19 1.21 -1.51
N ASP A 233 16.67 1.54 -2.70
CA ASP A 233 17.37 1.42 -3.99
C ASP A 233 17.99 2.76 -4.47
N ASN A 234 18.18 3.75 -3.60
CA ASN A 234 18.83 5.06 -3.92
C ASN A 234 18.20 5.83 -5.10
N LEU A 235 16.91 5.71 -5.32
CA LEU A 235 16.23 6.66 -6.19
C LEU A 235 16.09 7.97 -5.39
N ASP A 236 17.07 8.86 -5.53
CA ASP A 236 16.98 10.26 -5.10
C ASP A 236 15.87 10.94 -5.91
N PHE A 237 14.63 10.80 -5.43
CA PHE A 237 13.55 11.59 -5.98
C PHE A 237 13.81 13.06 -5.61
N PRO A 238 13.93 13.95 -6.59
CA PRO A 238 14.11 15.37 -6.29
C PRO A 238 12.94 15.83 -5.41
N SER A 239 13.24 16.35 -4.25
CA SER A 239 12.26 16.93 -3.31
C SER A 239 11.55 18.17 -3.88
N VAL A 240 11.85 18.56 -5.11
CA VAL A 240 11.39 19.77 -5.78
C VAL A 240 10.80 19.39 -7.14
N ILE A 241 9.63 18.76 -7.13
CA ILE A 241 8.75 18.93 -8.28
C ILE A 241 7.64 19.86 -7.84
N ASP A 242 7.63 21.02 -8.50
CA ASP A 242 6.48 21.90 -8.55
C ASP A 242 5.24 21.01 -8.78
N ARG A 243 4.28 21.02 -7.85
CA ARG A 243 3.10 20.14 -7.80
C ARG A 243 2.19 20.37 -9.02
N ARG A 244 2.74 20.18 -10.21
CA ARG A 244 1.97 20.20 -11.45
C ARG A 244 1.03 19.02 -11.41
N HIS A 245 -0.25 19.26 -11.59
CA HIS A 245 -1.25 18.22 -11.75
C HIS A 245 -0.89 17.36 -12.96
N LEU A 246 -0.30 16.19 -12.71
CA LEU A 246 0.00 15.25 -13.77
C LEU A 246 -1.32 14.67 -14.30
N ASN A 247 -1.58 14.85 -15.58
CA ASN A 247 -2.70 14.20 -16.25
C ASN A 247 -2.25 12.81 -16.70
N ILE A 248 -2.63 11.79 -15.95
CA ILE A 248 -2.31 10.40 -16.25
C ILE A 248 -3.58 9.61 -16.59
N GLY A 249 -3.47 8.69 -17.53
CA GLY A 249 -4.59 7.85 -17.93
C GLY A 249 -4.11 6.49 -18.44
N LEU A 250 -4.90 5.45 -18.15
CA LEU A 250 -4.66 4.09 -18.60
C LEU A 250 -5.73 3.68 -19.63
N VAL A 251 -5.29 3.46 -20.86
CA VAL A 251 -6.16 3.05 -21.96
C VAL A 251 -6.25 1.53 -22.03
N ILE A 252 -7.46 0.99 -21.86
CA ILE A 252 -7.71 -0.44 -21.89
C ILE A 252 -8.76 -0.73 -22.97
N PRO A 253 -8.42 -1.49 -24.04
CA PRO A 253 -9.36 -1.81 -25.11
C PRO A 253 -10.55 -2.66 -24.66
N GLN A 254 -10.33 -3.62 -23.77
CA GLN A 254 -11.33 -4.61 -23.34
C GLN A 254 -12.27 -4.03 -22.28
N ALA A 255 -13.56 -3.97 -22.57
CA ALA A 255 -14.57 -3.35 -21.70
C ALA A 255 -14.65 -4.00 -20.31
N SER A 256 -14.71 -5.34 -20.23
CA SER A 256 -14.78 -6.06 -18.96
C SER A 256 -13.57 -5.79 -18.05
N LEU A 257 -12.36 -5.71 -18.63
CA LEU A 257 -11.15 -5.38 -17.88
C LEU A 257 -11.18 -3.91 -17.42
N ARG A 258 -11.68 -2.99 -18.24
CA ARG A 258 -11.85 -1.58 -17.81
C ARG A 258 -12.73 -1.47 -16.58
N ASP A 259 -13.86 -2.18 -16.55
CA ASP A 259 -14.80 -2.14 -15.42
C ASP A 259 -14.17 -2.72 -14.15
N THR A 260 -13.38 -3.78 -14.30
CA THR A 260 -12.60 -4.36 -13.19
C THR A 260 -11.57 -3.36 -12.65
N ILE A 261 -10.75 -2.78 -13.51
CA ILE A 261 -9.70 -1.84 -13.08
C ILE A 261 -10.30 -0.55 -12.50
N LYS A 262 -11.44 -0.06 -13.03
CA LYS A 262 -12.18 1.06 -12.41
C LYS A 262 -12.59 0.78 -10.96
N LYS A 263 -12.96 -0.47 -10.62
CA LYS A 263 -13.26 -0.83 -9.23
C LYS A 263 -12.01 -0.77 -8.36
N VAL A 264 -10.87 -1.28 -8.85
CA VAL A 264 -9.59 -1.19 -8.15
C VAL A 264 -9.21 0.27 -7.90
N PHE A 265 -9.34 1.13 -8.91
CA PHE A 265 -8.98 2.55 -8.79
C PHE A 265 -9.83 3.30 -7.76
N ARG A 266 -11.11 2.95 -7.61
CA ARG A 266 -11.97 3.53 -6.58
C ARG A 266 -11.62 3.09 -5.16
N SER A 267 -10.99 1.92 -5.00
CA SER A 267 -10.65 1.35 -3.69
C SER A 267 -9.31 1.83 -3.13
N VAL A 268 -8.56 2.63 -3.89
CA VAL A 268 -7.20 3.06 -3.53
C VAL A 268 -7.09 4.58 -3.63
N GLU A 269 -6.42 5.19 -2.66
CA GLU A 269 -6.15 6.63 -2.68
C GLU A 269 -5.21 7.01 -3.84
N GLY A 270 -5.35 8.23 -4.36
CA GLY A 270 -4.54 8.75 -5.47
C GLY A 270 -4.94 8.22 -6.85
N LEU A 271 -5.85 7.23 -6.94
CA LEU A 271 -6.37 6.71 -8.19
C LEU A 271 -7.87 7.05 -8.33
N ASP A 272 -8.30 7.33 -9.55
CA ASP A 272 -9.71 7.60 -9.87
C ASP A 272 -10.16 6.84 -11.12
N ALA A 273 -11.43 6.41 -11.13
CA ALA A 273 -12.00 5.66 -12.24
C ALA A 273 -12.02 6.42 -13.58
N SER A 274 -11.98 7.77 -13.56
CA SER A 274 -11.88 8.60 -14.75
C SER A 274 -10.53 8.48 -15.47
N MET A 275 -9.50 8.03 -14.76
CA MET A 275 -8.18 7.75 -15.34
C MET A 275 -8.21 6.53 -16.28
N ILE A 276 -9.26 5.69 -16.22
CA ILE A 276 -9.39 4.49 -17.06
C ILE A 276 -10.19 4.81 -18.31
N LEU A 277 -9.51 4.80 -19.42
CA LEU A 277 -10.01 5.26 -20.72
C LEU A 277 -10.24 4.07 -21.69
N SER A 278 -11.15 4.28 -22.64
CA SER A 278 -11.23 3.45 -23.83
C SER A 278 -10.38 4.04 -24.95
N PRO A 279 -10.00 3.29 -25.98
CA PRO A 279 -9.33 3.84 -27.15
C PRO A 279 -10.14 4.97 -27.86
N PHE A 280 -11.47 4.95 -27.73
CA PHE A 280 -12.37 5.95 -28.33
C PHE A 280 -12.41 7.28 -27.55
N ASP A 281 -11.88 7.33 -26.35
CA ASP A 281 -11.83 8.55 -25.53
C ASP A 281 -10.62 9.41 -25.89
N ILE A 282 -9.57 8.83 -26.47
CA ILE A 282 -8.30 9.52 -26.79
C ILE A 282 -8.50 10.73 -27.72
N PRO A 283 -9.25 10.62 -28.86
CA PRO A 283 -9.43 11.75 -29.76
C PRO A 283 -10.11 12.95 -29.10
N LYS A 284 -11.03 12.72 -28.16
CA LYS A 284 -11.71 13.78 -27.42
C LYS A 284 -10.76 14.53 -26.50
N ILE A 285 -9.92 13.79 -25.76
CA ILE A 285 -8.94 14.38 -24.82
C ILE A 285 -7.87 15.18 -25.54
N VAL A 286 -7.47 14.77 -26.75
CA VAL A 286 -6.46 15.47 -27.55
C VAL A 286 -7.02 16.72 -28.22
N LEU A 287 -8.31 16.73 -28.55
CA LEU A 287 -8.97 17.88 -29.21
C LEU A 287 -9.40 18.98 -28.24
N ASP A 288 -9.56 18.65 -26.94
CA ASP A 288 -9.95 19.58 -25.88
C ASP A 288 -8.76 20.32 -25.24
N ARG A 289 -7.54 20.12 -25.75
CA ARG A 289 -6.30 20.83 -25.39
C ARG A 289 -5.87 21.81 -26.46
#